data_a44ee77896dc3eaccd635d25cad922ba
#
_entry.id   a44ee77896dc3eaccd635d25cad922ba
#
_cell.length_a   1.000
_cell.length_b   1.000
_cell.length_c   1.000
_cell.angle_alpha   90.00
_cell.angle_beta   90.00
_cell.angle_gamma   90.00
#
_symmetry.space_group_name_H-M   'P 1'
#
loop_
_entity.id
_entity.type
_entity.pdbx_description
1 polymer ?
#
loop_
_entity_poly.entity_id
_entity_poly.type
_entity_poly.pdbx_seq_one_letter_code
_entity_poly.pdbx_strand_id
1 'polypeptide(L)'
;YDFNVLNIILKKFKFNLIQAPFNILDQRLIEKGWLKKLKKRKIEVHARSIFLQGILLLKHNQLPKKLIKLRKKLTLWENWLKKNKFNSLQFCLSHAFNQKQLDGIVVGCNNTNQLKKILKSKKIKNNFLLPNFNIKDKKLIDPREWFN
;
A
#
# COMPACT_ATOMS: atom_id res chain seq x y z
N TYR A 1 -0.30 -5.98 10.76
CA TYR A 1 0.76 -4.97 10.82
C TYR A 1 2.07 -5.51 11.38
N ASP A 2 2.06 -6.49 12.30
CA ASP A 2 3.29 -7.08 12.84
C ASP A 2 3.52 -8.47 12.25
N PHE A 3 4.61 -8.62 11.52
CA PHE A 3 4.96 -9.89 10.89
C PHE A 3 5.54 -10.93 11.87
N ASN A 4 6.02 -10.51 13.05
CA ASN A 4 6.44 -11.44 14.09
C ASN A 4 5.21 -12.13 14.68
N VAL A 5 4.15 -11.37 14.98
CA VAL A 5 2.86 -11.91 15.40
C VAL A 5 2.29 -12.85 14.33
N LEU A 6 2.34 -12.46 13.06
CA LEU A 6 1.89 -13.30 11.96
C LEU A 6 2.63 -14.64 11.94
N ASN A 7 3.95 -14.64 12.18
CA ASN A 7 4.73 -15.87 12.21
C ASN A 7 4.29 -16.82 13.34
N ILE A 8 3.98 -16.29 14.52
CA ILE A 8 3.47 -17.05 15.67
C ILE A 8 2.10 -17.65 15.35
N ILE A 9 1.20 -16.83 14.81
CA ILE A 9 -0.17 -17.25 14.48
C ILE A 9 -0.16 -18.35 13.41
N LEU A 10 0.67 -18.21 12.37
CA LEU A 10 0.79 -19.22 11.31
C LEU A 10 1.38 -20.57 11.76
N LYS A 11 2.01 -20.64 12.94
CA LYS A 11 2.44 -21.91 13.55
C LYS A 11 1.28 -22.61 14.26
N LYS A 12 0.32 -21.84 14.79
CA LYS A 12 -0.79 -22.36 15.61
C LYS A 12 -2.07 -22.63 14.82
N PHE A 13 -2.31 -21.89 13.75
CA PHE A 13 -3.57 -21.91 13.01
C PHE A 13 -3.33 -22.05 11.51
N LYS A 14 -4.30 -22.67 10.83
CA LYS A 14 -4.38 -22.72 9.37
C LYS A 14 -5.28 -21.59 8.88
N PHE A 15 -4.86 -20.88 7.84
CA PHE A 15 -5.62 -19.81 7.22
C PHE A 15 -5.69 -20.05 5.72
N ASN A 16 -6.82 -19.71 5.12
CA ASN A 16 -7.01 -19.72 3.67
C ASN A 16 -6.67 -18.39 3.07
N LEU A 17 -6.89 -17.27 3.82
CA LEU A 17 -6.71 -15.92 3.35
C LEU A 17 -6.10 -15.03 4.44
N ILE A 18 -5.22 -14.11 4.03
CA ILE A 18 -4.66 -13.06 4.88
C ILE A 18 -4.76 -11.71 4.18
N GLN A 19 -5.26 -10.72 4.91
CA GLN A 19 -5.19 -9.33 4.48
C GLN A 19 -3.97 -8.64 5.10
N ALA A 20 -3.10 -8.06 4.26
CA ALA A 20 -1.90 -7.39 4.70
C ALA A 20 -1.79 -5.97 4.11
N PRO A 21 -1.24 -5.00 4.84
CA PRO A 21 -0.98 -3.67 4.28
C PRO A 21 0.10 -3.77 3.20
N PHE A 22 -0.17 -3.09 2.09
CA PHE A 22 0.77 -2.96 0.98
C PHE A 22 0.49 -1.68 0.21
N ASN A 23 1.49 -0.81 0.07
CA ASN A 23 1.43 0.40 -0.74
C ASN A 23 2.84 0.89 -1.08
N ILE A 24 2.93 2.01 -1.80
CA ILE A 24 4.20 2.62 -2.23
C ILE A 24 5.17 2.92 -1.06
N LEU A 25 4.64 3.29 0.11
CA LEU A 25 5.44 3.61 1.30
C LEU A 25 5.63 2.41 2.23
N ASP A 26 4.81 1.38 2.12
CA ASP A 26 4.87 0.15 2.93
C ASP A 26 5.02 -1.08 2.04
N GLN A 27 6.25 -1.49 1.83
CA GLN A 27 6.59 -2.66 1.01
C GLN A 27 7.10 -3.84 1.85
N ARG A 28 6.90 -3.81 3.17
CA ARG A 28 7.37 -4.86 4.11
C ARG A 28 6.89 -6.27 3.73
N LEU A 29 5.70 -6.37 3.14
CA LEU A 29 5.14 -7.64 2.69
C LEU A 29 6.04 -8.33 1.65
N ILE A 30 6.67 -7.55 0.76
CA ILE A 30 7.58 -8.07 -0.28
C ILE A 30 9.00 -8.15 0.26
N GLU A 31 9.54 -7.06 0.81
CA GLU A 31 10.95 -6.95 1.23
C GLU A 31 11.33 -8.00 2.26
N LYS A 32 10.41 -8.36 3.16
CA LYS A 32 10.63 -9.41 4.16
C LYS A 32 10.30 -10.81 3.67
N GLY A 33 10.02 -10.98 2.37
CA GLY A 33 9.73 -12.27 1.75
C GLY A 33 8.41 -12.93 2.18
N TRP A 34 7.53 -12.18 2.88
CA TRP A 34 6.27 -12.71 3.39
C TRP A 34 5.34 -13.17 2.28
N LEU A 35 5.27 -12.43 1.19
CA LEU A 35 4.42 -12.78 0.06
C LEU A 35 4.77 -14.16 -0.49
N LYS A 36 6.08 -14.41 -0.73
CA LYS A 36 6.57 -15.73 -1.15
C LYS A 36 6.26 -16.83 -0.13
N LYS A 37 6.44 -16.54 1.18
CA LYS A 37 6.18 -17.48 2.28
C LYS A 37 4.72 -17.89 2.36
N LEU A 38 3.80 -16.95 2.21
CA LEU A 38 2.36 -17.19 2.24
C LEU A 38 1.90 -17.98 1.02
N LYS A 39 2.40 -17.63 -0.18
CA LYS A 39 2.09 -18.37 -1.41
C LYS A 39 2.58 -19.81 -1.37
N LYS A 40 3.78 -20.10 -0.83
CA LYS A 40 4.25 -21.47 -0.61
C LYS A 40 3.31 -22.30 0.28
N ARG A 41 2.58 -21.64 1.19
CA ARG A 41 1.57 -22.26 2.06
C ARG A 41 0.18 -22.34 1.44
N LYS A 42 0.02 -21.93 0.17
CA LYS A 42 -1.27 -21.86 -0.54
C LYS A 42 -2.27 -20.93 0.15
N ILE A 43 -1.79 -19.86 0.81
CA ILE A 43 -2.62 -18.85 1.48
C ILE A 43 -2.85 -17.70 0.49
N GLU A 44 -4.10 -17.34 0.29
CA GLU A 44 -4.47 -16.14 -0.47
C GLU A 44 -4.02 -14.87 0.26
N VAL A 45 -3.52 -13.89 -0.49
CA VAL A 45 -3.04 -12.62 0.07
C VAL A 45 -3.76 -11.46 -0.59
N HIS A 46 -4.57 -10.76 0.20
CA HIS A 46 -5.23 -9.53 -0.22
C HIS A 46 -4.48 -8.31 0.31
N ALA A 47 -4.08 -7.42 -0.59
CA ALA A 47 -3.50 -6.14 -0.20
C ALA A 47 -4.58 -5.19 0.30
N ARG A 48 -4.36 -4.56 1.46
CA ARG A 48 -5.19 -3.46 1.96
C ARG A 48 -4.35 -2.22 2.20
N SER A 49 -4.97 -1.11 2.55
CA SER A 49 -4.31 0.17 2.82
C SER A 49 -3.46 0.69 1.64
N ILE A 50 -3.87 0.38 0.41
CA ILE A 50 -3.11 0.75 -0.80
C ILE A 50 -2.99 2.26 -1.00
N PHE A 51 -3.88 3.05 -0.38
CA PHE A 51 -3.85 4.52 -0.36
C PHE A 51 -3.32 5.09 0.95
N LEU A 52 -2.86 4.24 1.90
CA LEU A 52 -2.43 4.65 3.24
C LEU A 52 -3.43 5.62 3.89
N GLN A 53 -4.68 5.17 4.11
CA GLN A 53 -5.79 5.99 4.62
C GLN A 53 -6.02 7.29 3.80
N GLY A 54 -5.79 7.25 2.50
CA GLY A 54 -5.92 8.40 1.62
C GLY A 54 -4.70 9.33 1.55
N ILE A 55 -3.72 9.18 2.43
CA ILE A 55 -2.51 10.03 2.48
C ILE A 55 -1.78 10.09 1.13
N LEU A 56 -1.69 8.97 0.43
CA LEU A 56 -1.06 8.90 -0.90
C LEU A 56 -1.83 9.62 -2.00
N LEU A 57 -3.07 10.02 -1.74
CA LEU A 57 -3.93 10.77 -2.66
C LEU A 57 -3.95 12.27 -2.36
N LEU A 58 -3.44 12.70 -1.20
CA LEU A 58 -3.35 14.09 -0.79
C LEU A 58 -2.15 14.78 -1.45
N LYS A 59 -2.25 16.11 -1.60
CA LYS A 59 -1.08 16.94 -1.86
C LYS A 59 -0.25 17.08 -0.58
N HIS A 60 1.08 17.21 -0.70
CA HIS A 60 1.97 17.28 0.46
C HIS A 60 1.66 18.46 1.43
N ASN A 61 1.04 19.55 0.92
CA ASN A 61 0.60 20.69 1.74
C ASN A 61 -0.71 20.43 2.52
N GLN A 62 -1.45 19.37 2.20
CA GLN A 62 -2.68 18.95 2.88
C GLN A 62 -2.43 17.91 3.98
N LEU A 63 -1.16 17.60 4.24
CA LEU A 63 -0.77 16.57 5.20
C LEU A 63 -1.08 17.01 6.64
N PRO A 64 -1.74 16.16 7.45
CA PRO A 64 -1.96 16.41 8.86
C PRO A 64 -0.65 16.68 9.62
N LYS A 65 -0.67 17.63 10.59
CA LYS A 65 0.53 18.02 11.37
C LYS A 65 1.25 16.81 11.99
N LYS A 66 0.53 15.84 12.50
CA LYS A 66 1.09 14.61 13.09
C LYS A 66 1.93 13.78 12.10
N LEU A 67 1.66 13.90 10.80
CA LEU A 67 2.34 13.17 9.74
C LEU A 67 3.38 14.02 8.99
N ILE A 68 3.77 15.15 9.56
CA ILE A 68 4.71 16.10 8.93
C ILE A 68 6.02 15.43 8.49
N LYS A 69 6.46 14.40 9.21
CA LYS A 69 7.65 13.60 8.86
C LYS A 69 7.54 12.89 7.51
N LEU A 70 6.31 12.66 7.01
CA LEU A 70 6.06 12.11 5.67
C LEU A 70 6.21 13.15 4.56
N ARG A 71 6.21 14.46 4.86
CA ARG A 71 6.18 15.54 3.85
C ARG A 71 7.27 15.36 2.80
N LYS A 72 8.51 15.14 3.21
CA LYS A 72 9.64 14.97 2.27
C LYS A 72 9.39 13.80 1.29
N LYS A 73 8.93 12.67 1.78
CA LYS A 73 8.61 11.50 0.93
C LYS A 73 7.42 11.75 0.02
N LEU A 74 6.38 12.42 0.51
CA LEU A 74 5.20 12.76 -0.30
C LEU A 74 5.54 13.80 -1.38
N THR A 75 6.40 14.78 -1.08
CA THR A 75 6.88 15.73 -2.11
C THR A 75 7.63 14.98 -3.23
N LEU A 76 8.51 14.06 -2.87
CA LEU A 76 9.22 13.22 -3.85
C LEU A 76 8.23 12.38 -4.68
N TRP A 77 7.21 11.80 -4.03
CA TRP A 77 6.14 11.04 -4.66
C TRP A 77 5.36 11.89 -5.66
N GLU A 78 4.88 13.07 -5.26
CA GLU A 78 4.14 13.98 -6.13
C GLU A 78 4.98 14.44 -7.34
N ASN A 79 6.24 14.81 -7.10
CA ASN A 79 7.14 15.23 -8.17
C ASN A 79 7.39 14.10 -9.18
N TRP A 80 7.54 12.89 -8.68
CA TRP A 80 7.71 11.70 -9.53
C TRP A 80 6.45 11.44 -10.36
N LEU A 81 5.26 11.52 -9.75
CA LEU A 81 3.99 11.39 -10.45
C LEU A 81 3.83 12.45 -11.55
N LYS A 82 4.13 13.72 -11.24
CA LYS A 82 4.08 14.83 -12.22
C LYS A 82 5.02 14.59 -13.39
N LYS A 83 6.28 14.24 -13.10
CA LYS A 83 7.30 13.95 -14.13
C LYS A 83 6.84 12.86 -15.10
N ASN A 84 6.16 11.84 -14.59
CA ASN A 84 5.70 10.70 -15.38
C ASN A 84 4.25 10.85 -15.87
N LYS A 85 3.58 11.99 -15.61
CA LYS A 85 2.19 12.28 -16.00
C LYS A 85 1.18 11.24 -15.46
N PHE A 86 1.40 10.75 -14.24
CA PHE A 86 0.52 9.79 -13.59
C PHE A 86 -0.43 10.45 -12.59
N ASN A 87 -1.62 9.86 -12.48
CA ASN A 87 -2.56 10.13 -11.40
C ASN A 87 -2.24 9.23 -10.20
N SER A 88 -2.26 9.78 -8.98
CA SER A 88 -1.92 9.04 -7.75
C SER A 88 -2.85 7.86 -7.49
N LEU A 89 -4.18 8.03 -7.67
CA LEU A 89 -5.16 6.95 -7.51
C LEU A 89 -4.84 5.79 -8.47
N GLN A 90 -4.70 6.11 -9.75
CA GLN A 90 -4.40 5.13 -10.80
C GLN A 90 -3.09 4.41 -10.52
N PHE A 91 -2.05 5.15 -10.10
CA PHE A 91 -0.75 4.55 -9.86
C PHE A 91 -0.75 3.64 -8.63
N CYS A 92 -1.37 4.04 -7.50
CA CYS A 92 -1.48 3.18 -6.32
C CYS A 92 -2.21 1.87 -6.62
N LEU A 93 -3.33 1.94 -7.36
CA LEU A 93 -4.05 0.75 -7.83
C LEU A 93 -3.16 -0.14 -8.71
N SER A 94 -2.50 0.46 -9.70
CA SER A 94 -1.65 -0.28 -10.64
C SER A 94 -0.44 -0.91 -9.94
N HIS A 95 0.15 -0.22 -8.96
CA HIS A 95 1.25 -0.75 -8.15
C HIS A 95 0.84 -2.05 -7.44
N ALA A 96 -0.34 -2.09 -6.84
CA ALA A 96 -0.86 -3.29 -6.20
C ALA A 96 -1.24 -4.37 -7.22
N PHE A 97 -1.96 -4.04 -8.30
CA PHE A 97 -2.35 -4.99 -9.36
C PHE A 97 -1.15 -5.61 -10.10
N ASN A 98 -0.03 -4.93 -10.17
CA ASN A 98 1.16 -5.45 -10.83
C ASN A 98 1.96 -6.45 -9.96
N GLN A 99 1.59 -6.62 -8.69
CA GLN A 99 2.15 -7.66 -7.84
C GLN A 99 1.47 -9.01 -8.12
N LYS A 100 2.07 -9.80 -8.98
CA LYS A 100 1.53 -11.10 -9.45
C LYS A 100 1.19 -12.09 -8.33
N GLN A 101 1.76 -11.91 -7.14
CA GLN A 101 1.55 -12.80 -5.99
C GLN A 101 0.42 -12.32 -5.06
N LEU A 102 -0.20 -11.17 -5.33
CA LEU A 102 -1.42 -10.74 -4.65
C LEU A 102 -2.63 -11.34 -5.37
N ASP A 103 -3.55 -11.89 -4.61
CA ASP A 103 -4.77 -12.51 -5.13
C ASP A 103 -5.93 -11.50 -5.16
N GLY A 104 -5.86 -10.45 -4.33
CA GLY A 104 -6.89 -9.42 -4.29
C GLY A 104 -6.40 -8.09 -3.71
N ILE A 105 -7.22 -7.06 -3.90
CA ILE A 105 -7.02 -5.73 -3.35
C ILE A 105 -8.29 -5.29 -2.65
N VAL A 106 -8.14 -4.85 -1.39
CA VAL A 106 -9.25 -4.31 -0.60
C VAL A 106 -9.12 -2.80 -0.54
N VAL A 107 -10.15 -2.12 -1.04
CA VAL A 107 -10.23 -0.66 -1.06
C VAL A 107 -11.49 -0.19 -0.34
N GLY A 108 -11.36 0.87 0.46
CA GLY A 108 -12.48 1.60 1.02
C GLY A 108 -12.80 2.83 0.16
N CYS A 109 -14.08 3.17 0.07
CA CYS A 109 -14.55 4.41 -0.53
C CYS A 109 -15.72 4.96 0.29
N ASN A 110 -15.83 6.30 0.37
CA ASN A 110 -16.85 6.98 1.19
C ASN A 110 -18.11 7.33 0.39
N ASN A 111 -18.06 7.26 -0.94
CA ASN A 111 -19.19 7.58 -1.80
C ASN A 111 -19.05 6.92 -3.17
N THR A 112 -20.17 6.94 -3.92
CA THR A 112 -20.29 6.35 -5.25
C THR A 112 -19.34 6.96 -6.28
N ASN A 113 -19.03 8.24 -6.17
CA ASN A 113 -18.09 8.88 -7.10
C ASN A 113 -16.67 8.37 -6.93
N GLN A 114 -16.22 8.13 -5.68
CA GLN A 114 -14.94 7.50 -5.42
C GLN A 114 -14.90 6.07 -5.96
N LEU A 115 -15.94 5.29 -5.73
CA LEU A 115 -16.06 3.93 -6.27
C LEU A 115 -15.98 3.94 -7.80
N LYS A 116 -16.75 4.80 -8.47
CA LYS A 116 -16.71 4.93 -9.94
C LYS A 116 -15.32 5.29 -10.45
N LYS A 117 -14.56 6.19 -9.76
CA LYS A 117 -13.19 6.53 -10.13
C LYS A 117 -12.24 5.34 -9.99
N ILE A 118 -12.39 4.55 -8.92
CA ILE A 118 -11.59 3.34 -8.68
C ILE A 118 -11.86 2.32 -9.80
N LEU A 119 -13.13 2.02 -10.10
CA LEU A 119 -13.52 1.05 -11.12
C LEU A 119 -13.12 1.46 -12.54
N LYS A 120 -13.17 2.77 -12.85
CA LYS A 120 -12.75 3.30 -14.15
C LYS A 120 -11.23 3.45 -14.29
N SER A 121 -10.48 3.22 -13.22
CA SER A 121 -9.03 3.40 -13.22
C SER A 121 -8.35 2.34 -14.10
N LYS A 122 -7.73 2.77 -15.18
CA LYS A 122 -7.00 1.87 -16.09
C LYS A 122 -5.69 1.43 -15.44
N LYS A 123 -5.34 0.15 -15.60
CA LYS A 123 -4.07 -0.39 -15.12
C LYS A 123 -2.90 0.22 -15.93
N ILE A 124 -1.91 0.74 -15.23
CA ILE A 124 -0.64 1.17 -15.82
C ILE A 124 0.27 -0.06 -15.90
N LYS A 125 0.81 -0.36 -17.07
CA LYS A 125 1.83 -1.40 -17.21
C LYS A 125 3.11 -0.95 -16.50
N ASN A 126 3.70 -1.84 -15.73
CA ASN A 126 4.82 -1.51 -14.82
C ASN A 126 6.16 -1.66 -15.56
N ASN A 127 6.54 -0.65 -16.34
CA ASN A 127 7.86 -0.56 -16.96
C ASN A 127 8.67 0.62 -16.42
N PHE A 128 8.31 1.13 -15.22
CA PHE A 128 8.94 2.32 -14.65
C PHE A 128 9.90 1.95 -13.54
N LEU A 129 11.09 2.55 -13.55
CA LEU A 129 11.98 2.57 -12.42
C LEU A 129 11.34 3.41 -11.30
N LEU A 130 10.84 2.72 -10.29
CA LEU A 130 10.32 3.36 -9.09
C LEU A 130 11.47 3.77 -8.18
N PRO A 131 11.57 5.04 -7.78
CA PRO A 131 12.44 5.43 -6.69
C PRO A 131 12.07 4.67 -5.41
N ASN A 132 13.03 4.52 -4.51
CA ASN A 132 12.74 3.89 -3.22
C ASN A 132 11.91 4.83 -2.33
N PHE A 133 10.59 4.68 -2.40
CA PHE A 133 9.65 5.39 -1.53
C PHE A 133 9.43 4.69 -0.19
N ASN A 134 9.88 3.44 -0.02
CA ASN A 134 9.63 2.65 1.18
C ASN A 134 10.07 3.36 2.46
N ILE A 135 9.26 3.24 3.51
CA ILE A 135 9.49 3.81 4.83
C ILE A 135 9.67 2.67 5.83
N LYS A 136 10.79 2.71 6.57
CA LYS A 136 11.11 1.69 7.59
C LYS A 136 10.45 1.99 8.93
N ASP A 137 10.17 3.25 9.23
CA ASP A 137 9.54 3.67 10.49
C ASP A 137 8.06 3.26 10.50
N LYS A 138 7.75 2.25 11.32
CA LYS A 138 6.39 1.73 11.45
C LYS A 138 5.39 2.79 11.89
N LYS A 139 5.79 3.74 12.75
CA LYS A 139 4.91 4.79 13.25
C LYS A 139 4.33 5.67 12.15
N LEU A 140 5.04 5.79 11.03
CA LEU A 140 4.60 6.60 9.89
C LEU A 140 3.68 5.86 8.92
N ILE A 141 3.75 4.52 8.87
CA ILE A 141 3.01 3.68 7.91
C ILE A 141 1.96 2.79 8.56
N ASP A 142 1.87 2.79 9.90
CA ASP A 142 0.81 2.11 10.64
C ASP A 142 -0.21 3.14 11.15
N PRO A 143 -1.41 3.23 10.54
CA PRO A 143 -2.41 4.22 10.94
C PRO A 143 -2.87 4.12 12.39
N ARG A 144 -2.67 2.99 13.05
CA ARG A 144 -2.99 2.82 14.48
C ARG A 144 -2.11 3.66 15.39
N GLU A 145 -0.90 3.98 14.93
CA GLU A 145 0.06 4.81 15.65
C GLU A 145 -0.18 6.33 15.48
N TRP A 146 -1.11 6.72 14.59
CA TRP A 146 -1.32 8.15 14.28
C TRP A 146 -2.18 8.89 15.30
N PHE A 147 -2.98 8.17 16.08
CA PHE A 147 -3.98 8.72 17.00
C PHE A 147 -3.66 8.46 18.48
N ASN A 148 -2.51 7.83 18.75
CA ASN A 148 -1.97 7.61 20.08
C ASN A 148 -1.04 8.76 20.49
#